data_8e74c585b68460a37adba4004969cd52
#
_entry.id   8e74c585b68460a37adba4004969cd52
#
_cell.length_a   1.000
_cell.length_b   1.000
_cell.length_c   1.000
_cell.angle_alpha   90.00
_cell.angle_beta   90.00
_cell.angle_gamma   90.00
#
_symmetry.space_group_name_H-M   'P 1'
#
loop_
_entity.id
_entity.type
_entity.pdbx_description
1 polymer ?
#
loop_
_entity_poly.entity_id
_entity_poly.type
_entity_poly.pdbx_seq_one_letter_code
_entity_poly.pdbx_strand_id
1 'polypeptide(L)'
;MGTGAFYLLKERRFLPFFLTQFFGAFNDNAFKLAMLTLISYHLTHDQAQSEFYQAIAGALFIMPFFLLSATAGQLADKYDKALMTRLIKILELFLMIVGSFSLYWGNIFMMMLTLTGLGVHSTFFGPIKYAILPDHLPKKDLLGATGLIDGSTFIAILLGTTMGSLSIGMNNPRPYMAVFLTVIIAVAGLTSSLFIPRAPSTSEKIKIDMQIWRVTYKMLKQVTEHFGIFLSILILSWFWLLGTVILTKLPDYTNYVLGANNTVFALFLALFSVGIACGSVTVNFIFQGRISLPMVPWAMFAVSFFTMDLYWATPLMEEGSLLTLNTFFTQFTHWRIAFDLFMLAFSSGLFVVPLYTYLQVASPPQSRARIIATNNVYNALFMVIGTIMVISLLHFSAAIPKIFFILSLLNAVVALLAKINLKRVVLLEK
;
A
#
# COMPACT_ATOMS: atom_id res chain seq x y z
N MET A 1 -1.71 7.09 32.16
CA MET A 1 -2.74 7.27 31.10
C MET A 1 -2.01 7.30 29.77
N GLY A 2 -2.17 6.28 28.94
CA GLY A 2 -1.46 6.19 27.65
C GLY A 2 -1.96 7.27 26.70
N THR A 3 -1.15 8.28 26.50
CA THR A 3 -1.34 9.19 25.37
C THR A 3 -1.20 8.34 24.11
N GLY A 4 -2.29 8.18 23.34
CA GLY A 4 -2.25 7.44 22.08
C GLY A 4 -1.13 7.98 21.19
N ALA A 5 -0.72 7.22 20.16
CA ALA A 5 0.42 7.55 19.27
C ALA A 5 0.42 8.98 18.69
N PHE A 6 -0.68 9.69 18.77
CA PHE A 6 -0.84 11.05 18.19
C PHE A 6 0.12 12.11 18.76
N TYR A 7 0.67 11.92 19.98
CA TYR A 7 1.68 12.86 20.47
C TYR A 7 2.94 12.89 19.59
N LEU A 8 3.23 11.80 18.87
CA LEU A 8 4.36 11.72 17.93
C LEU A 8 4.26 12.76 16.82
N LEU A 9 3.03 13.17 16.44
CA LEU A 9 2.79 14.22 15.46
C LEU A 9 3.25 15.62 15.95
N LYS A 10 3.63 15.78 17.21
CA LYS A 10 4.23 16.99 17.78
C LYS A 10 5.75 16.88 17.91
N GLU A 11 6.29 15.67 17.70
CA GLU A 11 7.71 15.40 17.86
C GLU A 11 8.49 15.77 16.58
N ARG A 12 9.52 16.62 16.74
CA ARG A 12 10.41 17.00 15.62
C ARG A 12 11.10 15.80 14.95
N ARG A 13 11.26 14.69 15.70
CA ARG A 13 11.88 13.46 15.19
C ARG A 13 10.96 12.63 14.30
N PHE A 14 9.65 12.88 14.35
CA PHE A 14 8.65 12.07 13.63
C PHE A 14 7.86 12.87 12.60
N LEU A 15 7.31 14.05 12.96
CA LEU A 15 6.41 14.83 12.11
C LEU A 15 6.97 15.12 10.70
N PRO A 16 8.22 15.58 10.51
CA PRO A 16 8.74 15.87 9.17
C PRO A 16 8.76 14.63 8.28
N PHE A 17 9.13 13.48 8.83
CA PHE A 17 9.14 12.22 8.11
C PHE A 17 7.72 11.73 7.79
N PHE A 18 6.80 11.84 8.76
CA PHE A 18 5.38 11.54 8.59
C PHE A 18 4.77 12.34 7.43
N LEU A 19 4.98 13.66 7.40
CA LEU A 19 4.50 14.52 6.31
C LEU A 19 5.15 14.17 4.97
N THR A 20 6.47 13.91 4.96
CA THR A 20 7.20 13.55 3.75
C THR A 20 6.64 12.28 3.10
N GLN A 21 6.35 11.24 3.88
CA GLN A 21 5.80 10.00 3.36
C GLN A 21 4.32 10.15 2.96
N PHE A 22 3.54 10.93 3.72
CA PHE A 22 2.15 11.23 3.40
C PHE A 22 2.03 11.91 2.03
N PHE A 23 2.77 13.00 1.83
CA PHE A 23 2.79 13.73 0.56
C PHE A 23 3.30 12.88 -0.60
N GLY A 24 4.30 12.01 -0.37
CA GLY A 24 4.77 11.08 -1.39
C GLY A 24 3.71 10.08 -1.81
N ALA A 25 3.07 9.39 -0.86
CA ALA A 25 2.00 8.45 -1.15
C ALA A 25 0.78 9.12 -1.82
N PHE A 26 0.44 10.34 -1.38
CA PHE A 26 -0.57 11.16 -2.03
C PHE A 26 -0.21 11.44 -3.49
N ASN A 27 1.01 11.91 -3.75
CA ASN A 27 1.44 12.38 -5.05
C ASN A 27 1.55 11.24 -6.08
N ASP A 28 2.10 10.10 -5.69
CA ASP A 28 2.17 8.89 -6.53
C ASP A 28 0.76 8.50 -7.04
N ASN A 29 -0.23 8.54 -6.16
CA ASN A 29 -1.60 8.17 -6.49
C ASN A 29 -2.35 9.29 -7.23
N ALA A 30 -2.10 10.55 -6.90
CA ALA A 30 -2.68 11.69 -7.60
C ALA A 30 -2.24 11.73 -9.06
N PHE A 31 -0.93 11.62 -9.33
CA PHE A 31 -0.43 11.58 -10.70
C PHE A 31 -0.95 10.37 -11.46
N LYS A 32 -0.88 9.18 -10.86
CA LYS A 32 -1.36 7.93 -11.47
C LYS A 32 -2.82 8.06 -11.90
N LEU A 33 -3.70 8.52 -11.03
CA LEU A 33 -5.13 8.61 -11.34
C LEU A 33 -5.46 9.79 -12.25
N ALA A 34 -4.76 10.93 -12.16
CA ALA A 34 -4.88 12.00 -13.14
C ALA A 34 -4.52 11.52 -14.54
N MET A 35 -3.39 10.82 -14.69
CA MET A 35 -2.95 10.22 -15.94
C MET A 35 -3.98 9.22 -16.49
N LEU A 36 -4.41 8.25 -15.67
CA LEU A 36 -5.37 7.23 -16.11
C LEU A 36 -6.72 7.84 -16.49
N THR A 37 -7.20 8.85 -15.75
CA THR A 37 -8.43 9.58 -16.08
C THR A 37 -8.27 10.32 -17.42
N LEU A 38 -7.15 11.02 -17.64
CA LEU A 38 -6.88 11.71 -18.89
C LEU A 38 -6.83 10.71 -20.06
N ILE A 39 -6.15 9.59 -19.91
CA ILE A 39 -6.07 8.55 -20.93
C ILE A 39 -7.47 8.00 -21.24
N SER A 40 -8.20 7.56 -20.23
CA SER A 40 -9.47 6.83 -20.40
C SER A 40 -10.60 7.69 -20.95
N TYR A 41 -10.67 8.98 -20.57
CA TYR A 41 -11.80 9.85 -20.94
C TYR A 41 -11.50 10.80 -22.10
N HIS A 42 -10.20 11.06 -22.41
CA HIS A 42 -9.86 12.12 -23.36
C HIS A 42 -8.86 11.71 -24.44
N LEU A 43 -8.04 10.66 -24.24
CA LEU A 43 -6.98 10.29 -25.19
C LEU A 43 -7.21 8.95 -25.89
N THR A 44 -8.10 8.10 -25.35
CA THR A 44 -8.47 6.83 -25.99
C THR A 44 -9.90 6.86 -26.50
N HIS A 45 -10.18 6.12 -27.59
CA HIS A 45 -11.47 6.11 -28.25
C HIS A 45 -12.28 4.83 -28.00
N ASP A 46 -11.64 3.80 -27.45
CA ASP A 46 -12.28 2.52 -27.13
C ASP A 46 -11.86 2.00 -25.74
N GLN A 47 -12.73 1.14 -25.17
CA GLN A 47 -12.54 0.55 -23.85
C GLN A 47 -11.31 -0.35 -23.79
N ALA A 48 -11.05 -1.15 -24.82
CA ALA A 48 -9.94 -2.12 -24.82
C ALA A 48 -8.59 -1.39 -24.79
N GLN A 49 -8.46 -0.28 -25.49
CA GLN A 49 -7.26 0.56 -25.46
C GLN A 49 -7.04 1.19 -24.08
N SER A 50 -8.12 1.67 -23.43
CA SER A 50 -8.05 2.21 -22.08
C SER A 50 -7.59 1.14 -21.07
N GLU A 51 -8.17 -0.05 -21.09
CA GLU A 51 -7.81 -1.17 -20.24
C GLU A 51 -6.36 -1.62 -20.44
N PHE A 52 -5.90 -1.65 -21.68
CA PHE A 52 -4.51 -1.94 -22.02
C PHE A 52 -3.52 -0.95 -21.38
N TYR A 53 -3.80 0.36 -21.47
CA TYR A 53 -2.94 1.37 -20.82
C TYR A 53 -3.01 1.30 -19.28
N GLN A 54 -4.15 0.97 -18.70
CA GLN A 54 -4.26 0.77 -17.25
C GLN A 54 -3.42 -0.43 -16.77
N ALA A 55 -3.44 -1.53 -17.52
CA ALA A 55 -2.64 -2.72 -17.23
C ALA A 55 -1.14 -2.43 -17.33
N ILE A 56 -0.71 -1.75 -18.42
CA ILE A 56 0.69 -1.32 -18.60
C ILE A 56 1.12 -0.38 -17.48
N ALA A 57 0.30 0.61 -17.10
CA ALA A 57 0.60 1.54 -16.02
C ALA A 57 0.85 0.81 -14.70
N GLY A 58 0.01 -0.18 -14.38
CA GLY A 58 0.20 -1.04 -13.20
C GLY A 58 1.52 -1.81 -13.23
N ALA A 59 1.85 -2.44 -14.37
CA ALA A 59 3.07 -3.19 -14.56
C ALA A 59 4.33 -2.31 -14.47
N LEU A 60 4.32 -1.15 -15.13
CA LEU A 60 5.43 -0.20 -15.13
C LEU A 60 5.70 0.40 -13.75
N PHE A 61 4.67 0.62 -12.93
CA PHE A 61 4.84 1.11 -11.57
C PHE A 61 5.45 0.04 -10.65
N ILE A 62 5.08 -1.24 -10.82
CA ILE A 62 5.54 -2.34 -9.96
C ILE A 62 6.91 -2.87 -10.39
N MET A 63 7.25 -2.84 -11.68
CA MET A 63 8.50 -3.40 -12.21
C MET A 63 9.77 -2.91 -11.47
N PRO A 64 9.96 -1.63 -11.13
CA PRO A 64 11.10 -1.16 -10.37
C PRO A 64 11.28 -1.85 -9.01
N PHE A 65 10.20 -2.27 -8.35
CA PHE A 65 10.30 -2.97 -7.06
C PHE A 65 11.02 -4.33 -7.20
N PHE A 66 10.83 -5.04 -8.30
CA PHE A 66 11.59 -6.27 -8.56
C PHE A 66 13.05 -6.00 -8.89
N LEU A 67 13.30 -4.99 -9.72
CA LEU A 67 14.63 -4.74 -10.26
C LEU A 67 15.54 -3.99 -9.29
N LEU A 68 15.01 -3.04 -8.53
CA LEU A 68 15.82 -2.06 -7.80
C LEU A 68 15.73 -2.15 -6.29
N SER A 69 14.78 -2.93 -5.70
CA SER A 69 14.65 -3.03 -4.23
C SER A 69 15.94 -3.48 -3.55
N ALA A 70 16.65 -4.43 -4.14
CA ALA A 70 17.91 -4.91 -3.58
C ALA A 70 18.98 -3.81 -3.53
N THR A 71 19.10 -3.01 -4.58
CA THR A 71 20.00 -1.85 -4.63
C THR A 71 19.55 -0.76 -3.67
N ALA A 72 18.24 -0.47 -3.62
CA ALA A 72 17.66 0.50 -2.71
C ALA A 72 17.94 0.15 -1.24
N GLY A 73 17.80 -1.12 -0.86
CA GLY A 73 18.11 -1.60 0.49
C GLY A 73 19.58 -1.44 0.86
N GLN A 74 20.51 -1.77 -0.07
CA GLN A 74 21.96 -1.56 0.16
C GLN A 74 22.30 -0.08 0.35
N LEU A 75 21.75 0.80 -0.47
CA LEU A 75 21.99 2.24 -0.37
C LEU A 75 21.44 2.80 0.94
N ALA A 76 20.24 2.38 1.37
CA ALA A 76 19.61 2.82 2.60
C ALA A 76 20.33 2.32 3.88
N ASP A 77 21.02 1.17 3.83
CA ASP A 77 21.90 0.73 4.93
C ASP A 77 23.25 1.47 4.92
N LYS A 78 23.77 1.85 3.72
CA LYS A 78 25.08 2.46 3.55
C LYS A 78 25.13 3.96 3.82
N TYR A 79 24.09 4.69 3.46
CA TYR A 79 24.07 6.15 3.54
C TYR A 79 23.10 6.66 4.61
N ASP A 80 23.24 7.92 4.99
CA ASP A 80 22.29 8.61 5.87
C ASP A 80 20.90 8.60 5.24
N LYS A 81 19.92 8.00 5.95
CA LYS A 81 18.55 7.80 5.45
C LYS A 81 17.80 9.12 5.25
N ALA A 82 18.12 10.16 6.07
CA ALA A 82 17.52 11.48 5.89
C ALA A 82 18.05 12.16 4.63
N LEU A 83 19.37 12.04 4.35
CA LEU A 83 19.95 12.54 3.10
C LEU A 83 19.36 11.83 1.88
N MET A 84 19.27 10.49 1.93
CA MET A 84 18.65 9.71 0.86
C MET A 84 17.20 10.12 0.63
N THR A 85 16.43 10.33 1.70
CA THR A 85 15.05 10.80 1.59
C THR A 85 14.96 12.14 0.85
N ARG A 86 15.85 13.09 1.13
CA ARG A 86 15.91 14.38 0.43
C ARG A 86 16.22 14.22 -1.06
N LEU A 87 17.21 13.38 -1.41
CA LEU A 87 17.54 13.10 -2.82
C LEU A 87 16.37 12.46 -3.56
N ILE A 88 15.68 11.51 -2.92
CA ILE A 88 14.47 10.86 -3.47
C ILE A 88 13.36 11.91 -3.67
N LYS A 89 13.19 12.87 -2.76
CA LYS A 89 12.19 13.95 -2.91
C LYS A 89 12.55 14.97 -3.98
N ILE A 90 13.84 15.21 -4.21
CA ILE A 90 14.29 16.00 -5.37
C ILE A 90 13.95 15.28 -6.68
N LEU A 91 14.19 13.97 -6.75
CA LEU A 91 13.76 13.15 -7.89
C LEU A 91 12.25 13.21 -8.11
N GLU A 92 11.45 13.12 -7.05
CA GLU A 92 9.99 13.24 -7.15
C GLU A 92 9.57 14.59 -7.74
N LEU A 93 10.14 15.69 -7.27
CA LEU A 93 9.84 17.02 -7.81
C LEU A 93 10.23 17.12 -9.29
N PHE A 94 11.39 16.60 -9.68
CA PHE A 94 11.80 16.54 -11.09
C PHE A 94 10.79 15.74 -11.93
N LEU A 95 10.38 14.55 -11.45
CA LEU A 95 9.39 13.72 -12.12
C LEU A 95 8.02 14.41 -12.23
N MET A 96 7.62 15.19 -11.22
CA MET A 96 6.36 15.95 -11.30
C MET A 96 6.45 17.10 -12.31
N ILE A 97 7.59 17.73 -12.48
CA ILE A 97 7.79 18.72 -13.54
C ILE A 97 7.67 18.05 -14.92
N VAL A 98 8.36 16.93 -15.15
CA VAL A 98 8.26 16.17 -16.41
C VAL A 98 6.83 15.66 -16.61
N GLY A 99 6.21 15.12 -15.57
CA GLY A 99 4.83 14.66 -15.56
C GLY A 99 3.83 15.76 -15.87
N SER A 100 4.07 16.97 -15.38
CA SER A 100 3.26 18.14 -15.69
C SER A 100 3.22 18.45 -17.19
N PHE A 101 4.38 18.46 -17.85
CA PHE A 101 4.44 18.62 -19.31
C PHE A 101 3.74 17.48 -20.02
N SER A 102 3.90 16.23 -19.54
CA SER A 102 3.27 15.07 -20.14
C SER A 102 1.74 15.12 -20.07
N LEU A 103 1.17 15.54 -18.93
CA LEU A 103 -0.27 15.73 -18.73
C LEU A 103 -0.80 16.89 -19.60
N TYR A 104 -0.07 18.01 -19.66
CA TYR A 104 -0.48 19.20 -20.39
C TYR A 104 -0.55 18.92 -21.90
N TRP A 105 0.43 18.21 -22.45
CA TRP A 105 0.46 17.87 -23.88
C TRP A 105 -0.28 16.58 -24.24
N GLY A 106 -0.81 15.84 -23.27
CA GLY A 106 -1.51 14.57 -23.50
C GLY A 106 -0.57 13.47 -24.04
N ASN A 107 0.73 13.52 -23.75
CA ASN A 107 1.69 12.57 -24.27
C ASN A 107 1.74 11.30 -23.40
N ILE A 108 1.07 10.22 -23.85
CA ILE A 108 0.94 8.96 -23.11
C ILE A 108 2.31 8.34 -22.81
N PHE A 109 3.26 8.36 -23.77
CA PHE A 109 4.58 7.78 -23.55
C PHE A 109 5.33 8.47 -22.41
N MET A 110 5.34 9.81 -22.39
CA MET A 110 5.97 10.60 -21.31
C MET A 110 5.26 10.41 -19.98
N MET A 111 3.93 10.26 -19.97
CA MET A 111 3.17 9.94 -18.76
C MET A 111 3.57 8.56 -18.20
N MET A 112 3.69 7.53 -19.03
CA MET A 112 4.12 6.19 -18.64
C MET A 112 5.57 6.19 -18.13
N LEU A 113 6.46 6.95 -18.77
CA LEU A 113 7.84 7.12 -18.33
C LEU A 113 7.91 7.80 -16.96
N THR A 114 7.12 8.86 -16.75
CA THR A 114 7.00 9.53 -15.45
C THR A 114 6.48 8.59 -14.36
N LEU A 115 5.45 7.79 -14.67
CA LEU A 115 4.90 6.80 -13.75
C LEU A 115 5.93 5.72 -13.39
N THR A 116 6.72 5.26 -14.36
CA THR A 116 7.85 4.33 -14.12
C THR A 116 8.88 4.97 -13.19
N GLY A 117 9.21 6.25 -13.41
CA GLY A 117 10.07 7.03 -12.53
C GLY A 117 9.53 7.13 -11.10
N LEU A 118 8.21 7.32 -10.92
CA LEU A 118 7.57 7.27 -9.60
C LEU A 118 7.68 5.87 -8.97
N GLY A 119 7.58 4.81 -9.76
CA GLY A 119 7.86 3.44 -9.30
C GLY A 119 9.31 3.30 -8.79
N VAL A 120 10.29 3.89 -9.48
CA VAL A 120 11.70 3.97 -9.01
C VAL A 120 11.78 4.76 -7.70
N HIS A 121 11.21 5.96 -7.64
CA HIS A 121 11.14 6.80 -6.44
C HIS A 121 10.59 5.99 -5.24
N SER A 122 9.44 5.36 -5.40
CA SER A 122 8.79 4.58 -4.35
C SER A 122 9.58 3.33 -3.95
N THR A 123 10.30 2.70 -4.89
CA THR A 123 11.20 1.57 -4.61
C THR A 123 12.35 1.98 -3.72
N PHE A 124 12.96 3.14 -3.93
CA PHE A 124 14.05 3.65 -3.08
C PHE A 124 13.55 4.17 -1.74
N PHE A 125 12.37 4.75 -1.69
CA PHE A 125 11.77 5.25 -0.45
C PHE A 125 11.27 4.12 0.46
N GLY A 126 10.74 3.03 -0.10
CA GLY A 126 10.11 1.94 0.63
C GLY A 126 10.96 1.34 1.77
N PRO A 127 12.23 0.96 1.55
CA PRO A 127 13.11 0.47 2.62
C PRO A 127 13.36 1.51 3.72
N ILE A 128 13.49 2.80 3.35
CA ILE A 128 13.73 3.89 4.29
C ILE A 128 12.52 4.12 5.17
N LYS A 129 11.30 3.99 4.61
CA LYS A 129 10.02 4.25 5.29
C LYS A 129 9.92 3.61 6.67
N TYR A 130 10.38 2.38 6.79
CA TYR A 130 10.33 1.65 8.05
C TYR A 130 11.68 1.56 8.76
N ALA A 131 12.80 1.57 8.02
CA ALA A 131 14.13 1.44 8.60
C ALA A 131 14.58 2.68 9.39
N ILE A 132 14.07 3.87 9.08
CA ILE A 132 14.42 5.13 9.75
C ILE A 132 13.74 5.27 11.12
N LEU A 133 12.59 4.63 11.35
CA LEU A 133 11.82 4.80 12.58
C LEU A 133 12.59 4.38 13.83
N PRO A 134 13.28 3.22 13.88
CA PRO A 134 14.08 2.84 15.04
C PRO A 134 15.34 3.70 15.25
N ASP A 135 15.76 4.47 14.24
CA ASP A 135 16.89 5.40 14.38
C ASP A 135 16.45 6.70 15.09
N HIS A 136 15.16 7.05 15.00
CA HIS A 136 14.62 8.28 15.57
C HIS A 136 13.79 8.08 16.83
N LEU A 137 13.21 6.88 17.03
CA LEU A 137 12.22 6.62 18.07
C LEU A 137 12.62 5.46 18.97
N PRO A 138 12.32 5.51 20.27
CA PRO A 138 12.51 4.38 21.16
C PRO A 138 11.53 3.24 20.84
N LYS A 139 11.91 2.01 21.20
CA LYS A 139 11.12 0.79 20.89
C LYS A 139 9.65 0.87 21.28
N LYS A 140 9.32 1.51 22.42
CA LYS A 140 7.94 1.66 22.91
C LYS A 140 7.03 2.47 21.98
N ASP A 141 7.60 3.32 21.14
CA ASP A 141 6.87 4.24 20.25
C ASP A 141 6.74 3.70 18.83
N LEU A 142 7.51 2.65 18.48
CA LEU A 142 7.55 2.12 17.11
C LEU A 142 6.21 1.56 16.65
N LEU A 143 5.45 0.89 17.53
CA LEU A 143 4.13 0.35 17.17
C LEU A 143 3.17 1.49 16.80
N GLY A 144 3.14 2.55 17.59
CA GLY A 144 2.31 3.72 17.32
C GLY A 144 2.76 4.49 16.07
N ALA A 145 4.07 4.67 15.91
CA ALA A 145 4.65 5.33 14.73
C ALA A 145 4.32 4.56 13.44
N THR A 146 4.50 3.24 13.44
CA THR A 146 4.17 2.38 12.30
C THR A 146 2.67 2.45 11.98
N GLY A 147 1.81 2.41 13.00
CA GLY A 147 0.36 2.54 12.83
C GLY A 147 -0.05 3.88 12.20
N LEU A 148 0.57 4.99 12.63
CA LEU A 148 0.34 6.31 12.03
C LEU A 148 0.85 6.39 10.59
N ILE A 149 2.04 5.85 10.31
CA ILE A 149 2.62 5.80 8.96
C ILE A 149 1.72 4.99 8.02
N ASP A 150 1.30 3.79 8.41
CA ASP A 150 0.47 2.93 7.57
C ASP A 150 -0.93 3.52 7.41
N GLY A 151 -1.57 3.92 8.50
CA GLY A 151 -2.89 4.55 8.44
C GLY A 151 -2.90 5.79 7.55
N SER A 152 -1.92 6.68 7.71
CA SER A 152 -1.82 7.88 6.88
C SER A 152 -1.49 7.57 5.41
N THR A 153 -0.79 6.47 5.13
CA THR A 153 -0.54 6.03 3.75
C THR A 153 -1.85 5.71 3.02
N PHE A 154 -2.76 4.95 3.65
CA PHE A 154 -4.05 4.62 3.02
C PHE A 154 -4.96 5.85 2.87
N ILE A 155 -4.93 6.78 3.83
CA ILE A 155 -5.62 8.08 3.68
C ILE A 155 -5.00 8.90 2.53
N ALA A 156 -3.67 8.93 2.42
CA ALA A 156 -2.99 9.61 1.32
C ALA A 156 -3.31 8.99 -0.05
N ILE A 157 -3.41 7.65 -0.13
CA ILE A 157 -3.84 6.93 -1.34
C ILE A 157 -5.27 7.37 -1.71
N LEU A 158 -6.20 7.33 -0.76
CA LEU A 158 -7.60 7.73 -1.00
C LEU A 158 -7.70 9.17 -1.49
N LEU A 159 -7.08 10.10 -0.78
CA LEU A 159 -7.11 11.52 -1.15
C LEU A 159 -6.40 11.77 -2.49
N GLY A 160 -5.23 11.15 -2.69
CA GLY A 160 -4.47 11.29 -3.93
C GLY A 160 -5.24 10.76 -5.14
N THR A 161 -5.81 9.54 -5.06
CA THR A 161 -6.61 8.96 -6.15
C THR A 161 -7.83 9.81 -6.48
N THR A 162 -8.57 10.25 -5.46
CA THR A 162 -9.77 11.06 -5.63
C THR A 162 -9.44 12.43 -6.24
N MET A 163 -8.51 13.17 -5.62
CA MET A 163 -8.14 14.51 -6.09
C MET A 163 -7.43 14.48 -7.44
N GLY A 164 -6.60 13.45 -7.69
CA GLY A 164 -5.96 13.26 -8.99
C GLY A 164 -6.97 13.09 -10.12
N SER A 165 -7.94 12.19 -9.94
CA SER A 165 -9.01 11.99 -10.93
C SER A 165 -9.87 13.23 -11.12
N LEU A 166 -10.34 13.85 -10.03
CA LEU A 166 -11.18 15.07 -10.08
C LEU A 166 -10.46 16.25 -10.72
N SER A 167 -9.14 16.36 -10.60
CA SER A 167 -8.34 17.45 -11.14
C SER A 167 -8.30 17.48 -12.67
N ILE A 168 -8.55 16.35 -13.34
CA ILE A 168 -8.65 16.30 -14.81
C ILE A 168 -10.05 16.72 -15.27
N GLY A 169 -11.11 16.26 -14.58
CA GLY A 169 -12.49 16.47 -15.00
C GLY A 169 -12.93 15.52 -16.12
N MET A 170 -14.21 15.17 -16.13
CA MET A 170 -14.75 14.19 -17.10
C MET A 170 -15.16 14.83 -18.43
N ASN A 171 -15.78 16.03 -18.41
CA ASN A 171 -16.36 16.65 -19.60
C ASN A 171 -15.41 17.63 -20.31
N ASN A 172 -14.63 18.38 -19.53
CA ASN A 172 -13.65 19.34 -20.04
C ASN A 172 -12.31 19.09 -19.34
N PRO A 173 -11.31 18.54 -20.04
CA PRO A 173 -10.04 18.24 -19.42
C PRO A 173 -9.35 19.51 -18.93
N ARG A 174 -8.93 19.52 -17.66
CA ARG A 174 -8.22 20.63 -17.04
C ARG A 174 -6.86 20.18 -16.51
N PRO A 175 -5.92 19.75 -17.39
CA PRO A 175 -4.65 19.19 -16.96
C PRO A 175 -3.84 20.10 -16.03
N TYR A 176 -4.02 21.44 -16.17
CA TYR A 176 -3.35 22.43 -15.32
C TYR A 176 -3.70 22.30 -13.83
N MET A 177 -4.91 21.81 -13.48
CA MET A 177 -5.26 21.54 -12.08
C MET A 177 -4.48 20.35 -11.51
N ALA A 178 -4.33 19.26 -12.30
CA ALA A 178 -3.52 18.13 -11.93
C ALA A 178 -2.04 18.50 -11.81
N VAL A 179 -1.54 19.31 -12.74
CA VAL A 179 -0.18 19.88 -12.72
C VAL A 179 0.06 20.67 -11.42
N PHE A 180 -0.82 21.61 -11.13
CA PHE A 180 -0.71 22.43 -9.92
C PHE A 180 -0.75 21.58 -8.64
N LEU A 181 -1.68 20.62 -8.56
CA LEU A 181 -1.82 19.72 -7.43
C LEU A 181 -0.54 18.92 -7.19
N THR A 182 -0.05 18.21 -8.22
CA THR A 182 1.09 17.29 -8.06
C THR A 182 2.39 18.04 -7.78
N VAL A 183 2.63 19.19 -8.42
CA VAL A 183 3.84 20.00 -8.15
C VAL A 183 3.82 20.59 -6.75
N ILE A 184 2.69 21.14 -6.28
CA ILE A 184 2.59 21.71 -4.91
C ILE A 184 2.83 20.63 -3.88
N ILE A 185 2.26 19.44 -4.05
CA ILE A 185 2.43 18.31 -3.13
C ILE A 185 3.87 17.83 -3.14
N ALA A 186 4.54 17.77 -4.30
CA ALA A 186 5.97 17.43 -4.38
C ALA A 186 6.85 18.45 -3.64
N VAL A 187 6.56 19.75 -3.81
CA VAL A 187 7.25 20.83 -3.08
C VAL A 187 7.03 20.70 -1.57
N ALA A 188 5.79 20.44 -1.13
CA ALA A 188 5.48 20.23 0.28
C ALA A 188 6.23 19.02 0.86
N GLY A 189 6.27 17.91 0.11
CA GLY A 189 7.02 16.70 0.47
C GLY A 189 8.52 16.95 0.56
N LEU A 190 9.11 17.65 -0.41
CA LEU A 190 10.51 18.03 -0.40
C LEU A 190 10.82 18.96 0.79
N THR A 191 10.01 20.00 0.98
CA THR A 191 10.17 20.93 2.10
C THR A 191 10.13 20.21 3.44
N SER A 192 9.15 19.32 3.64
CA SER A 192 9.06 18.51 4.86
C SER A 192 10.31 17.64 5.06
N SER A 193 10.88 17.08 3.97
CA SER A 193 12.07 16.23 4.04
C SER A 193 13.31 16.94 4.53
N LEU A 194 13.42 18.26 4.32
CA LEU A 194 14.56 19.07 4.77
C LEU A 194 14.65 19.14 6.30
N PHE A 195 13.52 19.00 6.99
CA PHE A 195 13.47 19.04 8.46
C PHE A 195 13.67 17.67 9.12
N ILE A 196 13.81 16.59 8.35
CA ILE A 196 14.10 15.26 8.91
C ILE A 196 15.47 15.28 9.56
N PRO A 197 15.58 14.91 10.86
CA PRO A 197 16.86 14.80 11.54
C PRO A 197 17.78 13.77 10.87
N ARG A 198 19.09 13.90 11.06
CA ARG A 198 20.06 12.93 10.54
C ARG A 198 19.76 11.52 11.08
N ALA A 199 19.87 10.54 10.20
CA ALA A 199 19.76 9.12 10.50
C ALA A 199 21.02 8.43 9.94
N PRO A 200 22.14 8.44 10.70
CA PRO A 200 23.43 8.00 10.22
C PRO A 200 23.41 6.59 9.65
N SER A 201 24.34 6.33 8.74
CA SER A 201 24.59 5.00 8.20
C SER A 201 24.77 3.98 9.31
N THR A 202 24.16 2.83 9.14
CA THR A 202 24.34 1.67 10.04
C THR A 202 25.42 0.72 9.54
N SER A 203 25.90 0.88 8.30
CA SER A 203 26.87 -0.02 7.67
C SER A 203 27.69 0.65 6.55
N GLU A 204 28.52 1.61 6.92
CA GLU A 204 29.37 2.39 5.97
C GLU A 204 30.29 1.51 5.11
N LYS A 205 30.73 0.36 5.63
CA LYS A 205 31.69 -0.54 4.98
C LYS A 205 31.07 -1.42 3.89
N ILE A 206 29.75 -1.38 3.66
CA ILE A 206 29.10 -2.18 2.62
C ILE A 206 29.62 -1.77 1.24
N LYS A 207 30.14 -2.73 0.50
CA LYS A 207 30.38 -2.59 -0.95
C LYS A 207 29.07 -2.80 -1.67
N ILE A 208 28.61 -1.80 -2.42
CA ILE A 208 27.40 -1.90 -3.24
C ILE A 208 27.70 -2.87 -4.38
N ASP A 209 26.92 -3.92 -4.47
CA ASP A 209 26.97 -4.87 -5.58
C ASP A 209 25.85 -4.48 -6.57
N MET A 210 26.24 -4.13 -7.80
CA MET A 210 25.31 -3.70 -8.85
C MET A 210 24.72 -4.87 -9.65
N GLN A 211 25.10 -6.11 -9.34
CA GLN A 211 24.54 -7.30 -9.99
C GLN A 211 23.15 -7.62 -9.42
N ILE A 212 22.12 -6.99 -9.96
CA ILE A 212 20.72 -6.99 -9.46
C ILE A 212 20.26 -8.41 -9.09
N TRP A 213 20.36 -9.37 -9.98
CA TRP A 213 19.88 -10.75 -9.76
C TRP A 213 20.63 -11.47 -8.65
N ARG A 214 21.95 -11.33 -8.61
CA ARG A 214 22.79 -11.93 -7.58
C ARG A 214 22.48 -11.35 -6.20
N VAL A 215 22.32 -10.05 -6.12
CA VAL A 215 22.04 -9.37 -4.85
C VAL A 215 20.64 -9.71 -4.37
N THR A 216 19.64 -9.64 -5.25
CA THR A 216 18.27 -10.04 -4.92
C THR A 216 18.23 -11.48 -4.40
N TYR A 217 18.88 -12.42 -5.08
CA TYR A 217 18.94 -13.82 -4.62
C TYR A 217 19.60 -13.95 -3.24
N LYS A 218 20.75 -13.27 -3.01
CA LYS A 218 21.41 -13.28 -1.70
C LYS A 218 20.51 -12.73 -0.59
N MET A 219 19.80 -11.65 -0.86
CA MET A 219 18.89 -11.04 0.12
C MET A 219 17.69 -11.93 0.41
N LEU A 220 17.09 -12.54 -0.62
CA LEU A 220 16.01 -13.53 -0.47
C LEU A 220 16.47 -14.73 0.37
N LYS A 221 17.70 -15.23 0.13
CA LYS A 221 18.28 -16.32 0.92
C LYS A 221 18.57 -15.90 2.36
N GLN A 222 19.13 -14.71 2.57
CA GLN A 222 19.49 -14.23 3.91
C GLN A 222 18.28 -14.17 4.86
N VAL A 223 17.11 -13.75 4.40
CA VAL A 223 15.92 -13.66 5.26
C VAL A 223 15.39 -15.04 5.67
N THR A 224 15.63 -16.08 4.88
CA THR A 224 15.21 -17.46 5.23
C THR A 224 15.99 -18.04 6.42
N GLU A 225 17.17 -17.47 6.73
CA GLU A 225 17.98 -17.89 7.89
C GLU A 225 17.38 -17.41 9.21
N HIS A 226 16.49 -16.41 9.17
CA HIS A 226 15.81 -15.84 10.33
C HIS A 226 14.30 -16.15 10.28
N PHE A 227 13.89 -17.27 10.85
CA PHE A 227 12.53 -17.80 10.72
C PHE A 227 11.43 -16.78 11.06
N GLY A 228 11.55 -16.01 12.15
CA GLY A 228 10.54 -15.00 12.54
C GLY A 228 10.42 -13.87 11.54
N ILE A 229 11.56 -13.38 11.01
CA ILE A 229 11.60 -12.34 9.97
C ILE A 229 10.96 -12.86 8.68
N PHE A 230 11.38 -14.04 8.22
CA PHE A 230 10.85 -14.65 6.99
C PHE A 230 9.35 -14.90 7.06
N LEU A 231 8.87 -15.48 8.17
CA LEU A 231 7.44 -15.69 8.40
C LEU A 231 6.65 -14.36 8.37
N SER A 232 7.17 -13.32 9.00
CA SER A 232 6.53 -12.00 9.00
C SER A 232 6.45 -11.40 7.59
N ILE A 233 7.52 -11.56 6.78
CA ILE A 233 7.53 -11.15 5.37
C ILE A 233 6.45 -11.91 4.59
N LEU A 234 6.33 -13.23 4.75
CA LEU A 234 5.32 -14.02 4.04
C LEU A 234 3.89 -13.59 4.40
N ILE A 235 3.61 -13.34 5.70
CA ILE A 235 2.28 -12.89 6.13
C ILE A 235 1.99 -11.47 5.62
N LEU A 236 2.97 -10.55 5.63
CA LEU A 236 2.83 -9.23 5.04
C LEU A 236 2.58 -9.29 3.54
N SER A 237 3.30 -10.17 2.83
CA SER A 237 3.12 -10.34 1.39
C SER A 237 1.76 -10.95 1.06
N TRP A 238 1.25 -11.83 1.93
CA TRP A 238 -0.11 -12.35 1.84
C TRP A 238 -1.16 -11.23 1.95
N PHE A 239 -0.97 -10.26 2.86
CA PHE A 239 -1.84 -9.07 2.92
C PHE A 239 -1.88 -8.31 1.59
N TRP A 240 -0.74 -8.10 0.94
CA TRP A 240 -0.68 -7.42 -0.35
C TRP A 240 -1.39 -8.21 -1.46
N LEU A 241 -1.31 -9.54 -1.43
CA LEU A 241 -2.09 -10.40 -2.32
C LEU A 241 -3.60 -10.21 -2.09
N LEU A 242 -4.05 -10.30 -0.83
CA LEU A 242 -5.47 -10.09 -0.47
C LEU A 242 -5.97 -8.73 -0.96
N GLY A 243 -5.22 -7.67 -0.65
CA GLY A 243 -5.54 -6.30 -1.06
C GLY A 243 -5.63 -6.17 -2.58
N THR A 244 -4.69 -6.77 -3.33
CA THR A 244 -4.70 -6.75 -4.79
C THR A 244 -5.94 -7.43 -5.36
N VAL A 245 -6.28 -8.63 -4.88
CA VAL A 245 -7.46 -9.37 -5.35
C VAL A 245 -8.75 -8.59 -5.07
N ILE A 246 -8.93 -8.12 -3.84
CA ILE A 246 -10.14 -7.40 -3.43
C ILE A 246 -10.28 -6.10 -4.21
N LEU A 247 -9.25 -5.25 -4.22
CA LEU A 247 -9.33 -3.93 -4.86
C LEU A 247 -9.45 -4.02 -6.38
N THR A 248 -8.86 -5.05 -7.02
CA THR A 248 -9.00 -5.27 -8.46
C THR A 248 -10.41 -5.70 -8.84
N LYS A 249 -11.10 -6.45 -7.97
CA LYS A 249 -12.47 -6.93 -8.24
C LYS A 249 -13.56 -6.05 -7.66
N LEU A 250 -13.23 -5.08 -6.86
CA LEU A 250 -14.20 -4.18 -6.23
C LEU A 250 -15.02 -3.35 -7.22
N PRO A 251 -14.45 -2.80 -8.33
CA PRO A 251 -15.25 -2.12 -9.36
C PRO A 251 -16.27 -3.06 -10.01
N ASP A 252 -15.82 -4.24 -10.43
CA ASP A 252 -16.67 -5.25 -11.07
C ASP A 252 -17.75 -5.75 -10.10
N TYR A 253 -17.40 -5.97 -8.84
CA TYR A 253 -18.35 -6.35 -7.78
C TYR A 253 -19.43 -5.28 -7.61
N THR A 254 -19.03 -4.00 -7.57
CA THR A 254 -19.96 -2.88 -7.41
C THR A 254 -20.90 -2.77 -8.61
N ASN A 255 -20.37 -2.83 -9.83
CA ASN A 255 -21.15 -2.57 -11.04
C ASN A 255 -21.96 -3.81 -11.49
N TYR A 256 -21.29 -4.96 -11.64
CA TYR A 256 -21.91 -6.15 -12.27
C TYR A 256 -22.57 -7.11 -11.28
N VAL A 257 -22.20 -7.04 -10.00
CA VAL A 257 -22.79 -7.94 -8.99
C VAL A 257 -23.87 -7.22 -8.17
N LEU A 258 -23.57 -5.98 -7.72
CA LEU A 258 -24.51 -5.19 -6.92
C LEU A 258 -25.42 -4.27 -7.76
N GLY A 259 -25.15 -4.11 -9.06
CA GLY A 259 -25.89 -3.16 -9.89
C GLY A 259 -25.77 -1.71 -9.40
N ALA A 260 -24.62 -1.32 -8.85
CA ALA A 260 -24.40 0.00 -8.25
C ALA A 260 -23.44 0.86 -9.09
N ASN A 261 -23.62 2.16 -9.00
CA ASN A 261 -22.85 3.13 -9.79
C ASN A 261 -21.49 3.50 -9.15
N ASN A 262 -20.73 4.35 -9.84
CA ASN A 262 -19.41 4.79 -9.41
C ASN A 262 -19.39 5.54 -8.06
N THR A 263 -20.51 6.11 -7.59
CA THR A 263 -20.55 6.78 -6.27
C THR A 263 -20.52 5.76 -5.14
N VAL A 264 -21.11 4.57 -5.33
CA VAL A 264 -21.03 3.44 -4.40
C VAL A 264 -19.63 2.83 -4.42
N PHE A 265 -19.00 2.71 -5.60
CA PHE A 265 -17.61 2.26 -5.69
C PHE A 265 -16.66 3.23 -4.94
N ALA A 266 -16.83 4.53 -5.09
CA ALA A 266 -16.04 5.52 -4.35
C ALA A 266 -16.23 5.39 -2.83
N LEU A 267 -17.48 5.13 -2.36
CA LEU A 267 -17.74 4.81 -0.96
C LEU A 267 -16.96 3.58 -0.50
N PHE A 268 -16.95 2.50 -1.28
CA PHE A 268 -16.25 1.27 -0.92
C PHE A 268 -14.73 1.48 -0.80
N LEU A 269 -14.14 2.25 -1.71
CA LEU A 269 -12.73 2.65 -1.61
C LEU A 269 -12.46 3.48 -0.36
N ALA A 270 -13.38 4.40 -0.02
CA ALA A 270 -13.27 5.22 1.19
C ALA A 270 -13.36 4.33 2.45
N LEU A 271 -14.35 3.43 2.53
CA LEU A 271 -14.51 2.49 3.66
C LEU A 271 -13.28 1.61 3.83
N PHE A 272 -12.73 1.10 2.74
CA PHE A 272 -11.53 0.27 2.76
C PHE A 272 -10.32 1.07 3.29
N SER A 273 -10.07 2.26 2.76
CA SER A 273 -8.94 3.09 3.16
C SER A 273 -9.05 3.58 4.61
N VAL A 274 -10.23 4.05 5.00
CA VAL A 274 -10.51 4.50 6.38
C VAL A 274 -10.47 3.31 7.34
N GLY A 275 -10.99 2.14 6.93
CA GLY A 275 -10.93 0.92 7.72
C GLY A 275 -9.50 0.53 8.08
N ILE A 276 -8.59 0.44 7.07
CA ILE A 276 -7.17 0.13 7.33
C ILE A 276 -6.55 1.21 8.22
N ALA A 277 -6.81 2.49 7.97
CA ALA A 277 -6.26 3.58 8.76
C ALA A 277 -6.69 3.48 10.24
N CYS A 278 -7.98 3.27 10.48
CA CYS A 278 -8.52 3.07 11.83
C CYS A 278 -7.91 1.84 12.51
N GLY A 279 -7.85 0.70 11.81
CA GLY A 279 -7.23 -0.53 12.31
C GLY A 279 -5.76 -0.34 12.68
N SER A 280 -4.99 0.31 11.80
CA SER A 280 -3.57 0.57 12.01
C SER A 280 -3.30 1.44 13.25
N VAL A 281 -4.10 2.46 13.48
CA VAL A 281 -3.96 3.34 14.66
C VAL A 281 -4.44 2.64 15.93
N THR A 282 -5.52 1.85 15.83
CA THR A 282 -6.15 1.16 16.98
C THR A 282 -5.21 0.14 17.64
N VAL A 283 -4.30 -0.48 16.88
CA VAL A 283 -3.30 -1.42 17.42
C VAL A 283 -2.53 -0.83 18.59
N ASN A 284 -2.09 0.42 18.49
CA ASN A 284 -1.34 1.05 19.57
C ASN A 284 -2.19 1.34 20.82
N PHE A 285 -3.48 1.64 20.65
CA PHE A 285 -4.40 1.81 21.78
C PHE A 285 -4.61 0.49 22.54
N ILE A 286 -4.72 -0.64 21.79
CA ILE A 286 -4.92 -1.95 22.38
C ILE A 286 -3.65 -2.43 23.12
N PHE A 287 -2.48 -2.31 22.49
CA PHE A 287 -1.23 -2.94 22.98
C PHE A 287 -0.27 -1.96 23.67
N GLN A 288 -0.58 -0.67 23.70
CA GLN A 288 0.20 0.34 24.44
C GLN A 288 1.72 0.28 24.13
N GLY A 289 2.06 0.22 22.86
CA GLY A 289 3.46 0.15 22.40
C GLY A 289 4.10 -1.24 22.44
N ARG A 290 3.39 -2.28 22.92
CA ARG A 290 3.91 -3.66 22.94
C ARG A 290 3.59 -4.37 21.62
N ILE A 291 4.57 -5.00 21.02
CA ILE A 291 4.36 -5.82 19.82
C ILE A 291 3.71 -7.14 20.22
N SER A 292 2.50 -7.41 19.72
CA SER A 292 1.77 -8.63 20.01
C SER A 292 1.58 -9.48 18.75
N LEU A 293 2.57 -10.33 18.44
CA LEU A 293 2.48 -11.30 17.34
C LEU A 293 1.34 -12.32 17.50
N PRO A 294 0.98 -12.81 18.72
CA PRO A 294 -0.14 -13.73 18.90
C PRO A 294 -1.51 -13.17 18.47
N MET A 295 -1.67 -11.85 18.38
CA MET A 295 -2.91 -11.22 17.91
C MET A 295 -3.08 -11.32 16.38
N VAL A 296 -1.98 -11.37 15.63
CA VAL A 296 -1.97 -11.37 14.16
C VAL A 296 -2.90 -12.43 13.56
N PRO A 297 -2.85 -13.72 13.95
CA PRO A 297 -3.74 -14.74 13.40
C PRO A 297 -5.23 -14.46 13.67
N TRP A 298 -5.57 -13.88 14.81
CA TRP A 298 -6.96 -13.56 15.15
C TRP A 298 -7.51 -12.43 14.27
N ALA A 299 -6.70 -11.40 14.02
CA ALA A 299 -7.06 -10.36 13.06
C ALA A 299 -7.20 -10.93 11.63
N MET A 300 -6.34 -11.88 11.22
CA MET A 300 -6.47 -12.58 9.94
C MET A 300 -7.75 -13.44 9.87
N PHE A 301 -8.15 -14.12 10.95
CA PHE A 301 -9.44 -14.82 11.00
C PHE A 301 -10.62 -13.86 10.87
N ALA A 302 -10.54 -12.66 11.47
CA ALA A 302 -11.56 -11.64 11.27
C ALA A 302 -11.64 -11.20 9.80
N VAL A 303 -10.49 -11.01 9.12
CA VAL A 303 -10.48 -10.76 7.66
C VAL A 303 -11.18 -11.90 6.92
N SER A 304 -10.89 -13.18 7.26
CA SER A 304 -11.58 -14.33 6.63
C SER A 304 -13.07 -14.28 6.84
N PHE A 305 -13.51 -14.00 8.07
CA PHE A 305 -14.92 -13.93 8.42
C PHE A 305 -15.66 -12.87 7.60
N PHE A 306 -15.18 -11.62 7.59
CA PHE A 306 -15.84 -10.55 6.85
C PHE A 306 -15.74 -10.73 5.33
N THR A 307 -14.64 -11.30 4.81
CA THR A 307 -14.54 -11.64 3.38
C THR A 307 -15.50 -12.77 2.99
N MET A 308 -15.74 -13.73 3.88
CA MET A 308 -16.72 -14.79 3.67
C MET A 308 -18.15 -14.24 3.76
N ASP A 309 -18.39 -13.32 4.70
CA ASP A 309 -19.69 -12.69 4.86
C ASP A 309 -20.10 -11.86 3.65
N LEU A 310 -19.16 -11.21 2.98
CA LEU A 310 -19.39 -10.54 1.69
C LEU A 310 -19.98 -11.51 0.62
N TYR A 311 -19.54 -12.78 0.60
CA TYR A 311 -20.11 -13.78 -0.30
C TYR A 311 -21.58 -14.06 0.04
N TRP A 312 -21.92 -14.25 1.33
CA TRP A 312 -23.29 -14.51 1.76
C TRP A 312 -24.19 -13.29 1.74
N ALA A 313 -23.64 -12.10 1.97
CA ALA A 313 -24.35 -10.83 1.91
C ALA A 313 -24.64 -10.38 0.48
N THR A 314 -24.00 -10.97 -0.54
CA THR A 314 -24.21 -10.59 -1.94
C THR A 314 -25.63 -10.94 -2.37
N PRO A 315 -26.51 -9.96 -2.72
CA PRO A 315 -27.85 -10.21 -3.21
C PRO A 315 -27.82 -10.82 -4.61
N LEU A 316 -28.89 -11.47 -5.01
CA LEU A 316 -29.16 -11.75 -6.41
C LEU A 316 -29.39 -10.42 -7.12
N MET A 317 -28.78 -10.23 -8.29
CA MET A 317 -28.89 -9.00 -9.07
C MET A 317 -30.36 -8.78 -9.48
N GLU A 318 -30.92 -7.65 -9.09
CA GLU A 318 -32.24 -7.21 -9.58
C GLU A 318 -32.04 -6.44 -10.89
N GLU A 319 -32.85 -6.75 -11.91
CA GLU A 319 -32.87 -5.98 -13.15
C GLU A 319 -33.47 -4.60 -12.87
N GLY A 320 -32.72 -3.54 -13.12
CA GLY A 320 -33.18 -2.18 -12.90
C GLY A 320 -32.15 -1.10 -13.19
N SER A 321 -32.44 0.13 -12.79
CA SER A 321 -31.47 1.23 -12.86
C SER A 321 -30.38 1.04 -11.82
N LEU A 322 -29.14 1.45 -12.14
CA LEU A 322 -28.00 1.37 -11.24
C LEU A 322 -28.29 2.09 -9.91
N LEU A 323 -28.00 1.40 -8.82
CA LEU A 323 -28.12 1.94 -7.46
C LEU A 323 -27.17 3.14 -7.28
N THR A 324 -27.76 4.25 -6.88
CA THR A 324 -27.03 5.44 -6.43
C THR A 324 -26.71 5.32 -4.94
N LEU A 325 -25.83 6.19 -4.41
CA LEU A 325 -25.52 6.20 -2.98
C LEU A 325 -26.76 6.28 -2.08
N ASN A 326 -27.77 7.07 -2.47
CA ASN A 326 -29.00 7.25 -1.70
C ASN A 326 -29.88 5.98 -1.73
N THR A 327 -30.00 5.33 -2.89
CA THR A 327 -30.80 4.12 -3.05
C THR A 327 -30.08 2.89 -2.51
N PHE A 328 -28.75 2.87 -2.49
CA PHE A 328 -27.95 1.79 -1.96
C PHE A 328 -28.27 1.50 -0.48
N PHE A 329 -28.35 2.53 0.34
CA PHE A 329 -28.60 2.37 1.78
C PHE A 329 -30.09 2.20 2.17
N THR A 330 -30.98 2.00 1.22
CA THR A 330 -32.40 1.66 1.53
C THR A 330 -32.58 0.21 1.98
N GLN A 331 -31.66 -0.69 1.63
CA GLN A 331 -31.72 -2.11 1.98
C GLN A 331 -30.69 -2.45 3.06
N PHE A 332 -31.10 -3.25 4.06
CA PHE A 332 -30.22 -3.67 5.15
C PHE A 332 -29.00 -4.49 4.67
N THR A 333 -29.17 -5.29 3.63
CA THR A 333 -28.08 -6.09 3.03
C THR A 333 -26.91 -5.22 2.57
N HIS A 334 -27.18 -4.04 2.03
CA HIS A 334 -26.16 -3.12 1.57
C HIS A 334 -25.37 -2.47 2.72
N TRP A 335 -26.02 -2.21 3.85
CA TRP A 335 -25.33 -1.79 5.09
C TRP A 335 -24.38 -2.87 5.60
N ARG A 336 -24.80 -4.16 5.52
CA ARG A 336 -23.96 -5.30 5.89
C ARG A 336 -22.73 -5.37 4.99
N ILE A 337 -22.85 -5.24 3.67
CA ILE A 337 -21.74 -5.22 2.72
C ILE A 337 -20.77 -4.07 3.05
N ALA A 338 -21.28 -2.86 3.28
CA ALA A 338 -20.46 -1.70 3.65
C ALA A 338 -19.70 -1.93 4.97
N PHE A 339 -20.37 -2.52 5.97
CA PHE A 339 -19.78 -2.88 7.25
C PHE A 339 -18.69 -3.95 7.09
N ASP A 340 -18.94 -4.99 6.30
CA ASP A 340 -17.97 -6.06 6.05
C ASP A 340 -16.71 -5.54 5.37
N LEU A 341 -16.86 -4.69 4.36
CA LEU A 341 -15.73 -4.03 3.69
C LEU A 341 -14.91 -3.18 4.66
N PHE A 342 -15.57 -2.41 5.51
CA PHE A 342 -14.88 -1.63 6.54
C PHE A 342 -14.16 -2.54 7.55
N MET A 343 -14.81 -3.57 8.06
CA MET A 343 -14.28 -4.45 9.09
C MET A 343 -13.17 -5.37 8.60
N LEU A 344 -13.24 -5.87 7.35
CA LEU A 344 -12.11 -6.61 6.78
C LEU A 344 -10.87 -5.72 6.62
N ALA A 345 -11.06 -4.45 6.19
CA ALA A 345 -10.00 -3.48 6.07
C ALA A 345 -9.43 -3.08 7.44
N PHE A 346 -10.29 -2.81 8.42
CA PHE A 346 -9.91 -2.54 9.81
C PHE A 346 -9.08 -3.69 10.40
N SER A 347 -9.54 -4.92 10.24
CA SER A 347 -8.84 -6.13 10.70
C SER A 347 -7.49 -6.32 9.99
N SER A 348 -7.40 -5.92 8.72
CA SER A 348 -6.14 -5.92 7.97
C SER A 348 -5.12 -4.95 8.58
N GLY A 349 -5.53 -3.74 8.96
CA GLY A 349 -4.68 -2.79 9.68
C GLY A 349 -4.18 -3.35 11.02
N LEU A 350 -5.03 -4.09 11.75
CA LEU A 350 -4.67 -4.69 13.04
C LEU A 350 -3.54 -5.72 12.93
N PHE A 351 -3.43 -6.49 11.86
CA PHE A 351 -2.37 -7.49 11.76
C PHE A 351 -1.11 -7.00 11.05
N VAL A 352 -1.22 -6.04 10.14
CA VAL A 352 -0.08 -5.54 9.35
C VAL A 352 0.90 -4.75 10.21
N VAL A 353 0.40 -3.85 11.06
CA VAL A 353 1.23 -2.96 11.88
C VAL A 353 2.15 -3.70 12.85
N PRO A 354 1.70 -4.71 13.63
CA PRO A 354 2.59 -5.49 14.49
C PRO A 354 3.71 -6.20 13.73
N LEU A 355 3.41 -6.68 12.50
CA LEU A 355 4.40 -7.38 11.68
C LEU A 355 5.47 -6.43 11.13
N TYR A 356 5.10 -5.25 10.60
CA TYR A 356 6.08 -4.25 10.20
C TYR A 356 6.91 -3.76 11.39
N THR A 357 6.28 -3.57 12.55
CA THR A 357 7.02 -3.17 13.76
C THR A 357 7.97 -4.27 14.22
N TYR A 358 7.55 -5.54 14.13
CA TYR A 358 8.41 -6.67 14.41
C TYR A 358 9.62 -6.71 13.46
N LEU A 359 9.42 -6.54 12.16
CA LEU A 359 10.53 -6.47 11.19
C LEU A 359 11.52 -5.35 11.54
N GLN A 360 11.04 -4.19 11.98
CA GLN A 360 11.90 -3.07 12.39
C GLN A 360 12.77 -3.42 13.61
N VAL A 361 12.19 -4.13 14.59
CA VAL A 361 12.88 -4.43 15.85
C VAL A 361 13.75 -5.69 15.75
N ALA A 362 13.26 -6.74 15.08
CA ALA A 362 13.97 -8.01 14.95
C ALA A 362 15.13 -7.97 13.93
N SER A 363 15.07 -7.04 12.97
CA SER A 363 16.13 -6.92 11.96
C SER A 363 17.39 -6.29 12.56
N PRO A 364 18.57 -6.90 12.31
CA PRO A 364 19.85 -6.29 12.69
C PRO A 364 19.99 -4.88 12.09
N PRO A 365 20.44 -3.87 12.85
CA PRO A 365 20.54 -2.50 12.36
C PRO A 365 21.32 -2.36 11.05
N GLN A 366 22.37 -3.18 10.86
CA GLN A 366 23.26 -3.17 9.69
C GLN A 366 22.63 -3.72 8.40
N SER A 367 21.49 -4.41 8.49
CA SER A 367 20.80 -5.03 7.34
C SER A 367 19.30 -4.74 7.32
N ARG A 368 18.83 -3.85 8.18
CA ARG A 368 17.40 -3.55 8.35
C ARG A 368 16.76 -3.07 7.05
N ALA A 369 17.37 -2.12 6.37
CA ALA A 369 16.81 -1.60 5.13
C ALA A 369 16.80 -2.66 4.02
N ARG A 370 17.82 -3.53 3.94
CA ARG A 370 17.82 -4.67 3.01
C ARG A 370 16.73 -5.70 3.33
N ILE A 371 16.46 -5.99 4.58
CA ILE A 371 15.36 -6.90 4.98
C ILE A 371 14.01 -6.30 4.59
N ILE A 372 13.80 -5.01 4.81
CA ILE A 372 12.56 -4.32 4.39
C ILE A 372 12.47 -4.25 2.85
N ALA A 373 13.60 -4.04 2.16
CA ALA A 373 13.65 -4.12 0.69
C ALA A 373 13.27 -5.53 0.18
N THR A 374 13.73 -6.58 0.88
CA THR A 374 13.35 -7.96 0.57
C THR A 374 11.85 -8.18 0.76
N ASN A 375 11.25 -7.63 1.82
CA ASN A 375 9.80 -7.65 2.00
C ASN A 375 9.07 -7.00 0.81
N ASN A 376 9.57 -5.90 0.26
CA ASN A 376 8.97 -5.26 -0.91
C ASN A 376 9.02 -6.15 -2.17
N VAL A 377 10.10 -6.91 -2.37
CA VAL A 377 10.19 -7.89 -3.47
C VAL A 377 9.14 -9.00 -3.30
N TYR A 378 9.02 -9.57 -2.08
CA TYR A 378 7.99 -10.56 -1.80
C TYR A 378 6.58 -10.00 -1.96
N ASN A 379 6.32 -8.77 -1.49
CA ASN A 379 5.02 -8.12 -1.66
C ASN A 379 4.65 -8.02 -3.14
N ALA A 380 5.58 -7.52 -3.98
CA ALA A 380 5.35 -7.41 -5.42
C ALA A 380 5.10 -8.79 -6.07
N LEU A 381 5.87 -9.82 -5.68
CA LEU A 381 5.65 -11.18 -6.14
C LEU A 381 4.25 -11.70 -5.79
N PHE A 382 3.82 -11.52 -4.56
CA PHE A 382 2.50 -11.96 -4.10
C PHE A 382 1.36 -11.20 -4.78
N MET A 383 1.54 -9.90 -5.06
CA MET A 383 0.58 -9.12 -5.87
C MET A 383 0.43 -9.70 -7.28
N VAL A 384 1.52 -10.08 -7.93
CA VAL A 384 1.49 -10.75 -9.26
C VAL A 384 0.80 -12.12 -9.15
N ILE A 385 1.12 -12.93 -8.12
CA ILE A 385 0.44 -14.21 -7.88
C ILE A 385 -1.06 -13.99 -7.67
N GLY A 386 -1.48 -12.98 -6.91
CA GLY A 386 -2.88 -12.62 -6.72
C GLY A 386 -3.58 -12.27 -8.03
N THR A 387 -2.91 -11.49 -8.88
CA THR A 387 -3.45 -11.15 -10.22
C THR A 387 -3.61 -12.39 -11.10
N ILE A 388 -2.60 -13.26 -11.15
CA ILE A 388 -2.66 -14.53 -11.90
C ILE A 388 -3.79 -15.42 -11.37
N MET A 389 -3.94 -15.50 -10.05
CA MET A 389 -5.04 -16.25 -9.41
C MET A 389 -6.41 -15.73 -9.84
N VAL A 390 -6.63 -14.42 -9.86
CA VAL A 390 -7.87 -13.81 -10.34
C VAL A 390 -8.14 -14.17 -11.79
N ILE A 391 -7.13 -13.99 -12.68
CA ILE A 391 -7.26 -14.31 -14.10
C ILE A 391 -7.62 -15.79 -14.28
N SER A 392 -6.96 -16.69 -13.56
CA SER A 392 -7.24 -18.13 -13.62
C SER A 392 -8.66 -18.46 -13.17
N LEU A 393 -9.10 -17.89 -12.03
CA LEU A 393 -10.47 -18.14 -11.52
C LEU A 393 -11.54 -17.61 -12.49
N LEU A 394 -11.34 -16.46 -13.11
CA LEU A 394 -12.23 -15.91 -14.13
C LEU A 394 -12.27 -16.77 -15.40
N HIS A 395 -11.10 -17.31 -15.82
CA HIS A 395 -11.03 -18.24 -16.94
C HIS A 395 -11.89 -19.51 -16.71
N PHE A 396 -11.97 -19.98 -15.46
CA PHE A 396 -12.87 -21.05 -15.05
C PHE A 396 -14.31 -20.58 -14.73
N SER A 397 -14.69 -19.39 -15.21
CA SER A 397 -16.03 -18.81 -15.06
C SER A 397 -16.48 -18.67 -13.58
N ALA A 398 -15.55 -18.46 -12.66
CA ALA A 398 -15.88 -18.19 -11.28
C ALA A 398 -16.51 -16.79 -11.15
N ALA A 399 -17.72 -16.69 -10.60
CA ALA A 399 -18.33 -15.42 -10.27
C ALA A 399 -17.52 -14.68 -9.18
N ILE A 400 -17.53 -13.35 -9.17
CA ILE A 400 -16.75 -12.52 -8.23
C ILE A 400 -17.02 -12.88 -6.77
N PRO A 401 -18.27 -13.11 -6.30
CA PRO A 401 -18.50 -13.54 -4.92
C PRO A 401 -17.82 -14.88 -4.59
N LYS A 402 -17.73 -15.83 -5.54
CA LYS A 402 -16.98 -17.08 -5.34
C LYS A 402 -15.47 -16.84 -5.19
N ILE A 403 -14.93 -15.81 -5.85
CA ILE A 403 -13.51 -15.42 -5.67
C ILE A 403 -13.29 -14.96 -4.21
N PHE A 404 -14.20 -14.14 -3.66
CA PHE A 404 -14.13 -13.73 -2.25
C PHE A 404 -14.25 -14.91 -1.29
N PHE A 405 -15.15 -15.85 -1.56
CA PHE A 405 -15.29 -17.08 -0.78
C PHE A 405 -13.98 -17.91 -0.77
N ILE A 406 -13.39 -18.18 -1.95
CA ILE A 406 -12.12 -18.91 -2.06
C ILE A 406 -11.00 -18.16 -1.31
N LEU A 407 -10.93 -16.84 -1.48
CA LEU A 407 -9.95 -16.00 -0.82
C LEU A 407 -10.09 -16.06 0.70
N SER A 408 -11.31 -16.08 1.23
CA SER A 408 -11.58 -16.20 2.66
C SER A 408 -11.10 -17.52 3.24
N LEU A 409 -11.31 -18.63 2.53
CA LEU A 409 -10.84 -19.97 2.93
C LEU A 409 -9.33 -20.05 2.91
N LEU A 410 -8.68 -19.54 1.85
CA LEU A 410 -7.22 -19.49 1.75
C LEU A 410 -6.63 -18.64 2.88
N ASN A 411 -7.24 -17.49 3.18
CA ASN A 411 -6.80 -16.64 4.28
C ASN A 411 -6.97 -17.34 5.64
N ALA A 412 -8.05 -18.09 5.86
CA ALA A 412 -8.25 -18.87 7.08
C ALA A 412 -7.15 -19.94 7.25
N VAL A 413 -6.76 -20.61 6.17
CA VAL A 413 -5.63 -21.56 6.19
C VAL A 413 -4.32 -20.86 6.54
N VAL A 414 -4.03 -19.73 5.88
CA VAL A 414 -2.82 -18.93 6.19
C VAL A 414 -2.85 -18.42 7.63
N ALA A 415 -4.00 -17.98 8.14
CA ALA A 415 -4.18 -17.57 9.53
C ALA A 415 -3.89 -18.71 10.53
N LEU A 416 -4.34 -19.93 10.22
CA LEU A 416 -4.04 -21.13 11.03
C LEU A 416 -2.54 -21.44 11.04
N LEU A 417 -1.89 -21.43 9.88
CA LEU A 417 -0.44 -21.61 9.75
C LEU A 417 0.32 -20.50 10.51
N ALA A 418 -0.13 -19.25 10.40
CA ALA A 418 0.43 -18.13 11.14
C ALA A 418 0.28 -18.34 12.66
N LYS A 419 -0.88 -18.82 13.15
CA LYS A 419 -1.13 -19.09 14.57
C LYS A 419 -0.13 -20.12 15.14
N ILE A 420 0.12 -21.18 14.41
CA ILE A 420 1.05 -22.25 14.83
C ILE A 420 2.48 -21.72 14.86
N ASN A 421 2.90 -21.04 13.80
CA ASN A 421 4.29 -20.66 13.60
C ASN A 421 4.69 -19.38 14.38
N LEU A 422 3.82 -18.37 14.51
CA LEU A 422 4.11 -17.19 15.32
C LEU A 422 4.20 -17.52 16.81
N LYS A 423 3.41 -18.50 17.30
CA LYS A 423 3.57 -19.00 18.67
C LYS A 423 4.97 -19.58 18.89
N ARG A 424 5.52 -20.29 17.91
CA ARG A 424 6.88 -20.83 17.93
C ARG A 424 7.94 -19.73 17.97
N VAL A 425 7.77 -18.66 17.18
CA VAL A 425 8.67 -17.49 17.20
C VAL A 425 8.72 -16.86 18.59
N VAL A 426 7.58 -16.61 19.21
CA VAL A 426 7.50 -16.02 20.57
C VAL A 426 8.15 -16.91 21.64
N LEU A 427 8.13 -18.23 21.47
CA LEU A 427 8.77 -19.17 22.39
C LEU A 427 10.30 -19.23 22.21
N LEU A 428 10.79 -19.02 21.00
CA LEU A 428 12.24 -19.03 20.69
C LEU A 428 12.94 -17.71 21.07
N GLU A 429 12.20 -16.61 21.22
CA GLU A 429 12.72 -15.28 21.60
C GLU A 429 12.63 -15.02 23.12
N LYS A 430 12.03 -15.91 23.91
CA LYS A 430 12.05 -15.89 25.38
C LYS A 430 13.25 -16.66 25.93
#